data_aa2e39e6c3acc48b1672efaca54cc87f
#
_entry.id   aa2e39e6c3acc48b1672efaca54cc87f
#
_cell.length_a   1.000
_cell.length_b   1.000
_cell.length_c   1.000
_cell.angle_alpha   90.00
_cell.angle_beta   90.00
_cell.angle_gamma   90.00
#
_symmetry.space_group_name_H-M   'P 1'
#
loop_
_entity.id
_entity.type
_entity.pdbx_description
1 polymer ?
#
loop_
_entity_poly.entity_id
_entity_poly.type
_entity_poly.pdbx_seq_one_letter_code
_entity_poly.pdbx_strand_id
1 'polypeptide(L)'
;MAFYIISTLFTILYGVLLLPVVWFIPASYQNIACVWWTRAILWMCKVLDGISYEIIGRDCLPKGQFIVASAHQSPLETLILYAELRHVVTVLKKELKTLPMIGMGLMALKMVFVDRDKKIAALRKMVQECEMRIKEGRTLVLFPEGTTRRHDNTESRLHRGVAAVYSKVSLPVVPVVLDTGRYWPGDIFTLSKKKGKAKIKILPAIAPGLDSEEFMNRLLAAFQSQP
;
A
#
# COMPACT_ATOMS: atom_id res chain seq x y z
N MET A 1 -13.68 1.57 19.73
CA MET A 1 -12.66 1.75 20.81
C MET A 1 -11.89 0.45 21.08
N ALA A 2 -12.56 -0.69 21.32
CA ALA A 2 -11.89 -1.97 21.63
C ALA A 2 -10.83 -2.37 20.58
N PHE A 3 -11.13 -2.24 19.30
CA PHE A 3 -10.16 -2.52 18.21
C PHE A 3 -8.86 -1.74 18.40
N TYR A 4 -8.89 -0.44 18.64
CA TYR A 4 -7.68 0.37 18.77
C TYR A 4 -6.84 -0.02 19.99
N ILE A 5 -7.47 -0.29 21.12
CA ILE A 5 -6.77 -0.71 22.33
C ILE A 5 -6.09 -2.06 22.09
N ILE A 6 -6.85 -3.05 21.63
CA ILE A 6 -6.36 -4.43 21.44
C ILE A 6 -5.29 -4.47 20.34
N SER A 7 -5.51 -3.81 19.19
CA SER A 7 -4.55 -3.79 18.10
C SER A 7 -3.27 -3.04 18.46
N THR A 8 -3.36 -1.97 19.26
CA THR A 8 -2.17 -1.26 19.76
C THR A 8 -1.38 -2.11 20.73
N LEU A 9 -2.01 -2.72 21.73
CA LEU A 9 -1.35 -3.63 22.66
C LEU A 9 -0.71 -4.81 21.94
N PHE A 10 -1.42 -5.42 20.99
CA PHE A 10 -0.86 -6.48 20.15
C PHE A 10 0.34 -5.99 19.36
N THR A 11 0.27 -4.82 18.72
CA THR A 11 1.38 -4.25 17.93
C THR A 11 2.61 -3.97 18.79
N ILE A 12 2.42 -3.45 20.00
CA ILE A 12 3.51 -3.21 20.96
C ILE A 12 4.15 -4.56 21.36
N LEU A 13 3.35 -5.54 21.79
CA LEU A 13 3.86 -6.84 22.19
C LEU A 13 4.60 -7.53 21.04
N TYR A 14 3.99 -7.54 19.85
CA TYR A 14 4.60 -8.11 18.64
C TYR A 14 5.90 -7.41 18.28
N GLY A 15 5.95 -6.09 18.37
CA GLY A 15 7.15 -5.30 18.14
C GLY A 15 8.26 -5.57 19.15
N VAL A 16 7.92 -5.61 20.45
CA VAL A 16 8.90 -5.95 21.52
C VAL A 16 9.53 -7.30 21.31
N LEU A 17 8.76 -8.30 20.87
CA LEU A 17 9.27 -9.66 20.63
C LEU A 17 10.09 -9.77 19.34
N LEU A 18 9.69 -9.09 18.26
CA LEU A 18 10.31 -9.28 16.94
C LEU A 18 11.38 -8.24 16.59
N LEU A 19 11.25 -6.99 17.00
CA LEU A 19 12.18 -5.94 16.60
C LEU A 19 13.65 -6.19 17.02
N PRO A 20 13.93 -6.81 18.17
CA PRO A 20 15.32 -7.12 18.53
C PRO A 20 16.00 -8.08 17.56
N VAL A 21 15.23 -8.96 16.94
CA VAL A 21 15.76 -10.01 16.03
C VAL A 21 15.52 -9.73 14.56
N VAL A 22 14.59 -8.82 14.20
CA VAL A 22 14.18 -8.56 12.81
C VAL A 22 15.35 -8.14 11.92
N TRP A 23 16.35 -7.45 12.46
CA TRP A 23 17.51 -6.98 11.71
C TRP A 23 18.52 -8.11 11.40
N PHE A 24 18.43 -9.21 12.12
CA PHE A 24 19.35 -10.36 11.99
C PHE A 24 18.75 -11.50 11.15
N ILE A 25 17.44 -11.46 10.86
CA ILE A 25 16.78 -12.48 10.06
C ILE A 25 16.74 -12.09 8.57
N PRO A 26 16.78 -13.07 7.64
CA PRO A 26 16.66 -12.80 6.21
C PRO A 26 15.38 -12.06 5.84
N ALA A 27 15.41 -11.25 4.77
CA ALA A 27 14.30 -10.43 4.32
C ALA A 27 13.01 -11.23 4.04
N SER A 28 13.12 -12.50 3.63
CA SER A 28 11.98 -13.41 3.47
C SER A 28 11.21 -13.62 4.76
N TYR A 29 11.90 -13.85 5.87
CA TYR A 29 11.28 -14.03 7.20
C TYR A 29 10.73 -12.71 7.75
N GLN A 30 11.42 -11.58 7.51
CA GLN A 30 10.89 -10.26 7.85
C GLN A 30 9.54 -10.01 7.17
N ASN A 31 9.43 -10.39 5.89
CA ASN A 31 8.18 -10.26 5.14
C ASN A 31 7.09 -11.19 5.69
N ILE A 32 7.43 -12.45 6.03
CA ILE A 32 6.48 -13.39 6.65
C ILE A 32 5.94 -12.80 7.96
N ALA A 33 6.81 -12.27 8.82
CA ALA A 33 6.41 -11.64 10.07
C ALA A 33 5.44 -10.46 9.82
N CYS A 34 5.75 -9.60 8.84
CA CYS A 34 4.86 -8.49 8.48
C CYS A 34 3.49 -8.99 8.01
N VAL A 35 3.44 -10.01 7.16
CA VAL A 35 2.18 -10.60 6.67
C VAL A 35 1.36 -11.18 7.83
N TRP A 36 1.99 -11.87 8.77
CA TRP A 36 1.31 -12.40 9.95
C TRP A 36 0.72 -11.29 10.83
N TRP A 37 1.51 -10.25 11.12
CA TRP A 37 1.01 -9.07 11.84
C TRP A 37 -0.18 -8.44 11.13
N THR A 38 -0.06 -8.22 9.82
CA THR A 38 -1.12 -7.60 9.02
C THR A 38 -2.41 -8.43 9.00
N ARG A 39 -2.28 -9.76 8.86
CA ARG A 39 -3.43 -10.69 8.92
C ARG A 39 -4.10 -10.70 10.30
N ALA A 40 -3.31 -10.62 11.37
CA ALA A 40 -3.85 -10.51 12.73
C ALA A 40 -4.65 -9.21 12.91
N ILE A 41 -4.13 -8.07 12.43
CA ILE A 41 -4.87 -6.78 12.46
C ILE A 41 -6.16 -6.87 11.63
N LEU A 42 -6.12 -7.44 10.43
CA LEU A 42 -7.32 -7.63 9.60
C LEU A 42 -8.35 -8.57 10.25
N TRP A 43 -7.90 -9.62 10.91
CA TRP A 43 -8.76 -10.50 11.69
C TRP A 43 -9.42 -9.76 12.86
N MET A 44 -8.67 -8.97 13.63
CA MET A 44 -9.22 -8.13 14.70
C MET A 44 -10.23 -7.11 14.14
N CYS A 45 -9.94 -6.49 12.98
CA CYS A 45 -10.85 -5.58 12.31
C CYS A 45 -12.17 -6.27 11.94
N LYS A 46 -12.10 -7.51 11.45
CA LYS A 46 -13.30 -8.32 11.16
C LYS A 46 -14.11 -8.66 12.40
N VAL A 47 -13.44 -9.09 13.48
CA VAL A 47 -14.13 -9.58 14.70
C VAL A 47 -14.66 -8.42 15.53
N LEU A 48 -13.88 -7.35 15.71
CA LEU A 48 -14.21 -6.26 16.64
C LEU A 48 -15.02 -5.14 15.98
N ASP A 49 -14.69 -4.80 14.71
CA ASP A 49 -15.37 -3.73 13.99
C ASP A 49 -16.35 -4.24 12.92
N GLY A 50 -16.38 -5.56 12.66
CA GLY A 50 -17.27 -6.17 11.66
C GLY A 50 -16.91 -5.78 10.22
N ILE A 51 -15.64 -5.41 9.94
CA ILE A 51 -15.18 -5.03 8.60
C ILE A 51 -14.42 -6.20 7.99
N SER A 52 -14.94 -6.73 6.90
CA SER A 52 -14.30 -7.76 6.07
C SER A 52 -13.98 -7.20 4.69
N TYR A 53 -13.34 -8.01 3.83
CA TYR A 53 -13.06 -7.60 2.45
C TYR A 53 -13.20 -8.77 1.48
N GLU A 54 -13.32 -8.44 0.20
CA GLU A 54 -13.20 -9.38 -0.92
C GLU A 54 -12.32 -8.78 -2.01
N ILE A 55 -11.62 -9.67 -2.72
CA ILE A 55 -10.79 -9.29 -3.86
C ILE A 55 -11.39 -9.86 -5.13
N ILE A 56 -11.63 -8.98 -6.09
CA ILE A 56 -12.21 -9.28 -7.40
C ILE A 56 -11.11 -9.11 -8.45
N GLY A 57 -11.05 -9.98 -9.45
CA GLY A 57 -10.13 -9.88 -10.58
C GLY A 57 -8.69 -10.33 -10.26
N ARG A 58 -8.50 -11.31 -9.38
CA ARG A 58 -7.16 -11.88 -9.08
C ARG A 58 -6.47 -12.46 -10.31
N ASP A 59 -7.23 -12.93 -11.28
CA ASP A 59 -6.80 -13.43 -12.58
C ASP A 59 -6.19 -12.35 -13.48
N CYS A 60 -6.45 -11.08 -13.20
CA CYS A 60 -5.81 -9.94 -13.88
C CYS A 60 -4.34 -9.72 -13.44
N LEU A 61 -3.87 -10.39 -12.37
CA LEU A 61 -2.49 -10.25 -11.94
C LEU A 61 -1.53 -10.94 -12.92
N PRO A 62 -0.49 -10.24 -13.41
CA PRO A 62 0.53 -10.86 -14.27
C PRO A 62 1.29 -11.97 -13.53
N LYS A 63 1.71 -13.01 -14.25
CA LYS A 63 2.53 -14.11 -13.69
C LYS A 63 3.95 -13.67 -13.31
N GLY A 64 4.48 -12.61 -13.94
CA GLY A 64 5.80 -12.05 -13.69
C GLY A 64 5.80 -10.90 -12.67
N GLN A 65 6.85 -10.09 -12.68
CA GLN A 65 6.91 -8.88 -11.88
C GLN A 65 5.96 -7.80 -12.42
N PHE A 66 5.36 -7.06 -11.52
CA PHE A 66 4.45 -5.96 -11.84
C PHE A 66 4.48 -4.91 -10.72
N ILE A 67 3.96 -3.74 -11.04
CA ILE A 67 3.71 -2.65 -10.10
C ILE A 67 2.21 -2.60 -9.85
N VAL A 68 1.79 -2.35 -8.62
CA VAL A 68 0.41 -2.04 -8.28
C VAL A 68 0.25 -0.53 -8.14
N ALA A 69 -0.69 0.04 -8.86
CA ALA A 69 -1.16 1.41 -8.65
C ALA A 69 -2.56 1.35 -8.01
N SER A 70 -2.64 1.63 -6.71
CA SER A 70 -3.88 1.52 -5.95
C SER A 70 -4.46 2.88 -5.61
N ALA A 71 -5.78 3.01 -5.70
CA ALA A 71 -6.50 4.10 -5.05
C ALA A 71 -6.20 4.09 -3.54
N HIS A 72 -6.28 5.25 -2.88
CA HIS A 72 -5.92 5.40 -1.47
C HIS A 72 -7.01 6.14 -0.70
N GLN A 73 -7.84 5.39 0.01
CA GLN A 73 -9.00 5.91 0.75
C GLN A 73 -8.93 5.65 2.26
N SER A 74 -8.09 4.69 2.69
CA SER A 74 -8.12 4.13 4.05
C SER A 74 -6.79 3.46 4.40
N PRO A 75 -6.45 3.31 5.68
CA PRO A 75 -5.40 2.38 6.10
C PRO A 75 -5.71 0.92 5.77
N LEU A 76 -6.99 0.58 5.58
CA LEU A 76 -7.46 -0.79 5.37
C LEU A 76 -6.89 -1.42 4.10
N GLU A 77 -6.89 -0.70 2.95
CA GLU A 77 -6.33 -1.24 1.71
C GLU A 77 -4.82 -1.49 1.80
N THR A 78 -4.11 -0.65 2.55
CA THR A 78 -2.68 -0.86 2.77
C THR A 78 -2.45 -2.22 3.45
N LEU A 79 -3.19 -2.50 4.52
CA LEU A 79 -3.13 -3.78 5.22
C LEU A 79 -3.53 -4.94 4.30
N ILE A 80 -4.61 -4.80 3.52
CA ILE A 80 -5.07 -5.85 2.61
C ILE A 80 -4.03 -6.15 1.53
N LEU A 81 -3.47 -5.13 0.88
CA LEU A 81 -2.46 -5.32 -0.16
C LEU A 81 -1.20 -5.99 0.40
N TYR A 82 -0.79 -5.68 1.64
CA TYR A 82 0.32 -6.37 2.31
C TYR A 82 0.00 -7.83 2.64
N ALA A 83 -1.24 -8.14 3.03
CA ALA A 83 -1.63 -9.50 3.37
C ALA A 83 -1.75 -10.42 2.14
N GLU A 84 -2.09 -9.84 0.97
CA GLU A 84 -2.49 -10.57 -0.22
C GLU A 84 -1.42 -10.64 -1.32
N LEU A 85 -0.51 -9.66 -1.36
CA LEU A 85 0.58 -9.62 -2.32
C LEU A 85 1.89 -10.11 -1.68
N ARG A 86 2.80 -10.60 -2.53
CA ARG A 86 4.09 -11.10 -2.07
C ARG A 86 5.14 -9.99 -2.02
N HIS A 87 5.96 -9.98 -0.97
CA HIS A 87 7.14 -9.12 -0.83
C HIS A 87 6.87 -7.65 -1.17
N VAL A 88 5.78 -7.11 -0.59
CA VAL A 88 5.34 -5.74 -0.88
C VAL A 88 6.35 -4.72 -0.37
N VAL A 89 6.57 -3.70 -1.18
CA VAL A 89 7.20 -2.45 -0.79
C VAL A 89 6.32 -1.29 -1.24
N THR A 90 6.22 -0.25 -0.43
CA THR A 90 5.46 0.95 -0.79
C THR A 90 6.23 2.22 -0.51
N VAL A 91 5.79 3.31 -1.14
CA VAL A 91 6.33 4.65 -0.94
C VAL A 91 5.57 5.34 0.17
N LEU A 92 6.29 5.73 1.20
CA LEU A 92 5.77 6.29 2.44
C LEU A 92 6.32 7.69 2.71
N LYS A 93 5.60 8.48 3.50
CA LYS A 93 6.10 9.74 4.02
C LYS A 93 7.26 9.48 5.00
N LYS A 94 8.31 10.32 4.97
CA LYS A 94 9.48 10.19 5.87
C LYS A 94 9.11 10.20 7.35
N GLU A 95 8.06 10.93 7.72
CA GLU A 95 7.58 11.09 9.09
C GLU A 95 7.13 9.75 9.71
N LEU A 96 6.73 8.77 8.90
CA LEU A 96 6.35 7.45 9.39
C LEU A 96 7.53 6.68 10.02
N LYS A 97 8.78 7.08 9.76
CA LYS A 97 9.96 6.49 10.40
C LYS A 97 9.98 6.74 11.91
N THR A 98 9.39 7.85 12.36
CA THR A 98 9.41 8.26 13.79
C THR A 98 8.33 7.59 14.62
N LEU A 99 7.39 6.86 13.99
CA LEU A 99 6.36 6.12 14.71
C LEU A 99 6.99 4.95 15.49
N PRO A 100 6.80 4.90 16.82
CA PRO A 100 7.32 3.80 17.62
C PRO A 100 6.85 2.43 17.08
N MET A 101 7.71 1.42 17.14
CA MET A 101 7.47 0.05 16.66
C MET A 101 7.19 -0.04 15.15
N ILE A 102 6.19 0.70 14.65
CA ILE A 102 5.80 0.71 13.23
C ILE A 102 6.95 1.23 12.36
N GLY A 103 7.52 2.38 12.69
CA GLY A 103 8.62 2.98 11.92
C GLY A 103 9.84 2.06 11.83
N MET A 104 10.20 1.40 12.93
CA MET A 104 11.29 0.42 12.95
C MET A 104 10.98 -0.79 12.05
N GLY A 105 9.76 -1.33 12.09
CA GLY A 105 9.33 -2.40 11.19
C GLY A 105 9.37 -1.99 9.73
N LEU A 106 8.88 -0.79 9.40
CA LEU A 106 8.92 -0.25 8.04
C LEU A 106 10.36 -0.05 7.52
N MET A 107 11.29 0.36 8.39
CA MET A 107 12.71 0.47 8.05
C MET A 107 13.36 -0.91 7.84
N ALA A 108 13.09 -1.88 8.70
CA ALA A 108 13.56 -3.26 8.56
C ALA A 108 13.08 -3.88 7.23
N LEU A 109 11.82 -3.63 6.85
CA LEU A 109 11.24 -4.04 5.58
C LEU A 109 11.76 -3.23 4.39
N LYS A 110 12.68 -2.28 4.60
CA LYS A 110 13.28 -1.44 3.55
C LYS A 110 12.24 -0.74 2.67
N MET A 111 11.19 -0.16 3.29
CA MET A 111 10.21 0.66 2.57
C MET A 111 10.85 1.89 1.96
N VAL A 112 10.26 2.43 0.90
CA VAL A 112 10.74 3.65 0.25
C VAL A 112 10.17 4.87 0.97
N PHE A 113 11.03 5.71 1.53
CA PHE A 113 10.60 6.91 2.26
C PHE A 113 10.89 8.18 1.48
N VAL A 114 9.89 9.04 1.34
CA VAL A 114 9.98 10.28 0.57
C VAL A 114 9.86 11.50 1.46
N ASP A 115 10.84 12.38 1.34
CA ASP A 115 10.84 13.74 1.88
C ASP A 115 10.21 14.68 0.85
N ARG A 116 8.92 14.98 0.99
CA ARG A 116 8.16 15.75 0.01
C ARG A 116 8.62 17.20 -0.12
N ASP A 117 9.30 17.73 0.90
CA ASP A 117 9.81 19.11 0.91
C ASP A 117 10.93 19.29 -0.12
N LYS A 118 11.65 18.22 -0.45
CA LYS A 118 12.79 18.25 -1.40
C LYS A 118 12.42 18.11 -2.87
N LYS A 119 11.13 18.22 -3.21
CA LYS A 119 10.58 18.27 -4.59
C LYS A 119 11.30 17.32 -5.59
N ILE A 120 12.08 17.89 -6.54
CA ILE A 120 12.72 17.13 -7.64
C ILE A 120 13.76 16.13 -7.12
N ALA A 121 14.57 16.51 -6.12
CA ALA A 121 15.57 15.61 -5.55
C ALA A 121 14.92 14.41 -4.85
N ALA A 122 13.80 14.63 -4.16
CA ALA A 122 13.01 13.57 -3.54
C ALA A 122 12.42 12.61 -4.60
N LEU A 123 11.92 13.15 -5.73
CA LEU A 123 11.39 12.35 -6.83
C LEU A 123 12.48 11.43 -7.43
N ARG A 124 13.66 11.99 -7.73
CA ARG A 124 14.78 11.21 -8.26
C ARG A 124 15.20 10.08 -7.33
N LYS A 125 15.35 10.39 -6.04
CA LYS A 125 15.70 9.41 -5.00
C LYS A 125 14.64 8.32 -4.89
N MET A 126 13.36 8.70 -4.86
CA MET A 126 12.24 7.77 -4.81
C MET A 126 12.27 6.79 -6.00
N VAL A 127 12.46 7.29 -7.22
CA VAL A 127 12.51 6.44 -8.44
C VAL A 127 13.69 5.45 -8.35
N GLN A 128 14.87 5.90 -7.91
CA GLN A 128 16.04 5.04 -7.74
C GLN A 128 15.81 3.95 -6.68
N GLU A 129 15.24 4.31 -5.53
CA GLU A 129 14.91 3.35 -4.48
C GLU A 129 13.84 2.34 -4.94
N CYS A 130 12.79 2.79 -5.66
CA CYS A 130 11.79 1.91 -6.26
C CYS A 130 12.43 0.91 -7.24
N GLU A 131 13.30 1.37 -8.13
CA GLU A 131 14.03 0.51 -9.06
C GLU A 131 14.86 -0.55 -8.33
N MET A 132 15.58 -0.17 -7.27
CA MET A 132 16.34 -1.12 -6.44
C MET A 132 15.42 -2.19 -5.83
N ARG A 133 14.27 -1.81 -5.26
CA ARG A 133 13.33 -2.77 -4.64
C ARG A 133 12.77 -3.74 -5.68
N ILE A 134 12.48 -3.26 -6.87
CA ILE A 134 12.02 -4.10 -7.99
C ILE A 134 13.11 -5.10 -8.40
N LYS A 135 14.37 -4.67 -8.51
CA LYS A 135 15.51 -5.57 -8.80
C LYS A 135 15.73 -6.63 -7.71
N GLU A 136 15.31 -6.36 -6.47
CA GLU A 136 15.28 -7.34 -5.37
C GLU A 136 14.11 -8.36 -5.51
N GLY A 137 13.32 -8.32 -6.57
CA GLY A 137 12.17 -9.20 -6.77
C GLY A 137 10.92 -8.81 -5.99
N ARG A 138 10.82 -7.57 -5.54
CA ARG A 138 9.70 -7.10 -4.70
C ARG A 138 8.56 -6.52 -5.53
N THR A 139 7.34 -6.66 -5.03
CA THR A 139 6.14 -6.04 -5.60
C THR A 139 6.01 -4.62 -5.08
N LEU A 140 6.12 -3.64 -6.00
CA LEU A 140 5.96 -2.23 -5.65
C LEU A 140 4.48 -1.85 -5.66
N VAL A 141 4.00 -1.30 -4.54
CA VAL A 141 2.66 -0.72 -4.42
C VAL A 141 2.79 0.81 -4.33
N LEU A 142 2.17 1.50 -5.26
CA LEU A 142 2.13 2.96 -5.33
C LEU A 142 0.70 3.44 -5.09
N PHE A 143 0.59 4.54 -4.37
CA PHE A 143 -0.65 5.30 -4.21
C PHE A 143 -0.52 6.61 -5.00
N PRO A 144 -0.95 6.63 -6.28
CA PRO A 144 -0.72 7.78 -7.17
C PRO A 144 -1.35 9.08 -6.71
N GLU A 145 -2.37 9.00 -5.87
CA GLU A 145 -3.05 10.17 -5.27
C GLU A 145 -2.21 10.84 -4.16
N GLY A 146 -1.22 10.14 -3.64
CA GLY A 146 -0.24 10.62 -2.66
C GLY A 146 -0.78 10.88 -1.25
N THR A 147 -2.08 10.85 -1.03
CA THR A 147 -2.75 11.01 0.28
C THR A 147 -4.09 10.32 0.24
N THR A 148 -4.56 9.87 1.40
CA THR A 148 -5.90 9.28 1.55
C THR A 148 -6.97 10.26 1.11
N ARG A 149 -7.89 9.81 0.26
CA ARG A 149 -9.03 10.59 -0.21
C ARG A 149 -10.31 10.12 0.45
N ARG A 150 -11.28 11.03 0.56
CA ARG A 150 -12.64 10.64 0.90
C ARG A 150 -13.24 9.83 -0.24
N HIS A 151 -14.04 8.84 0.12
CA HIS A 151 -14.74 7.95 -0.82
C HIS A 151 -15.67 8.70 -1.80
N ASP A 152 -16.17 9.88 -1.41
CA ASP A 152 -17.08 10.75 -2.17
C ASP A 152 -16.36 11.71 -3.12
N ASN A 153 -15.03 11.81 -3.08
CA ASN A 153 -14.27 12.70 -3.93
C ASN A 153 -13.90 12.02 -5.26
N THR A 154 -14.62 12.38 -6.32
CA THR A 154 -14.47 11.83 -7.69
C THR A 154 -13.33 12.46 -8.49
N GLU A 155 -12.78 13.60 -8.06
CA GLU A 155 -11.67 14.25 -8.76
C GLU A 155 -10.33 13.54 -8.44
N SER A 156 -9.94 12.62 -9.29
CA SER A 156 -8.67 11.91 -9.19
C SER A 156 -7.53 12.73 -9.78
N ARG A 157 -6.78 13.41 -8.92
CA ARG A 157 -5.52 14.05 -9.32
C ARG A 157 -4.34 13.13 -9.02
N LEU A 158 -3.77 12.55 -10.07
CA LEU A 158 -2.63 11.64 -9.93
C LEU A 158 -1.31 12.42 -9.94
N HIS A 159 -0.40 12.03 -9.05
CA HIS A 159 0.95 12.61 -9.01
C HIS A 159 1.85 12.01 -10.10
N ARG A 160 2.63 12.86 -10.76
CA ARG A 160 3.58 12.45 -11.81
C ARG A 160 4.66 11.46 -11.35
N GLY A 161 4.79 11.25 -10.05
CA GLY A 161 5.73 10.27 -9.48
C GLY A 161 5.48 8.84 -9.95
N VAL A 162 4.22 8.45 -10.17
CA VAL A 162 3.90 7.11 -10.68
C VAL A 162 4.36 6.95 -12.13
N ALA A 163 4.19 7.97 -12.97
CA ALA A 163 4.68 7.95 -14.35
C ALA A 163 6.20 7.90 -14.43
N ALA A 164 6.90 8.62 -13.53
CA ALA A 164 8.36 8.57 -13.47
C ALA A 164 8.89 7.17 -13.09
N VAL A 165 8.23 6.46 -12.17
CA VAL A 165 8.57 5.07 -11.84
C VAL A 165 8.24 4.15 -13.02
N TYR A 166 7.05 4.27 -13.62
CA TYR A 166 6.62 3.48 -14.76
C TYR A 166 7.61 3.54 -15.92
N SER A 167 7.99 4.76 -16.35
CA SER A 167 8.95 4.97 -17.45
C SER A 167 10.33 4.42 -17.12
N LYS A 168 10.75 4.40 -15.85
CA LYS A 168 12.08 3.94 -15.44
C LYS A 168 12.20 2.42 -15.41
N VAL A 169 11.15 1.71 -14.97
CA VAL A 169 11.28 0.27 -14.66
C VAL A 169 10.70 -0.67 -15.70
N SER A 170 9.96 -0.15 -16.70
CA SER A 170 9.42 -0.92 -17.84
C SER A 170 8.67 -2.20 -17.42
N LEU A 171 7.86 -2.13 -16.36
CA LEU A 171 7.01 -3.22 -15.89
C LEU A 171 5.53 -2.88 -16.11
N PRO A 172 4.67 -3.91 -16.26
CA PRO A 172 3.23 -3.68 -16.30
C PRO A 172 2.73 -3.09 -14.97
N VAL A 173 1.80 -2.16 -15.05
CA VAL A 173 1.16 -1.54 -13.89
C VAL A 173 -0.27 -2.05 -13.77
N VAL A 174 -0.60 -2.63 -12.63
CA VAL A 174 -1.92 -3.16 -12.30
C VAL A 174 -2.69 -2.10 -11.51
N PRO A 175 -3.74 -1.49 -12.09
CA PRO A 175 -4.60 -0.58 -11.35
C PRO A 175 -5.47 -1.35 -10.37
N VAL A 176 -5.65 -0.79 -9.16
CA VAL A 176 -6.54 -1.34 -8.14
C VAL A 176 -7.49 -0.24 -7.66
N VAL A 177 -8.78 -0.49 -7.82
CA VAL A 177 -9.85 0.38 -7.31
C VAL A 177 -10.54 -0.29 -6.12
N LEU A 178 -11.10 0.52 -5.23
CA LEU A 178 -11.58 0.01 -3.95
C LEU A 178 -12.59 0.98 -3.31
N ASP A 179 -13.36 0.48 -2.34
CA ASP A 179 -14.33 1.25 -1.56
C ASP A 179 -14.07 1.18 -0.03
N THR A 180 -12.83 0.92 0.35
CA THR A 180 -12.40 0.77 1.75
C THR A 180 -12.73 1.99 2.60
N GLY A 181 -12.69 3.19 2.01
CA GLY A 181 -13.05 4.44 2.66
C GLY A 181 -14.50 4.54 3.13
N ARG A 182 -15.40 3.69 2.61
CA ARG A 182 -16.79 3.58 3.10
C ARG A 182 -16.87 2.99 4.50
N TYR A 183 -15.93 2.09 4.83
CA TYR A 183 -15.94 1.29 6.04
C TYR A 183 -14.94 1.79 7.08
N TRP A 184 -13.77 2.22 6.63
CA TRP A 184 -12.74 2.83 7.49
C TRP A 184 -12.24 4.12 6.83
N PRO A 185 -12.94 5.24 6.96
CA PRO A 185 -12.59 6.50 6.27
C PRO A 185 -11.37 7.18 6.89
N GLY A 186 -10.52 7.73 6.03
CA GLY A 186 -9.48 8.69 6.40
C GLY A 186 -8.36 8.10 7.24
N ASP A 187 -8.20 8.61 8.45
CA ASP A 187 -7.05 8.34 9.31
C ASP A 187 -7.14 7.02 10.08
N ILE A 188 -5.97 6.54 10.52
CA ILE A 188 -5.84 5.30 11.30
C ILE A 188 -6.73 5.31 12.56
N PHE A 189 -6.89 6.45 13.23
CA PHE A 189 -7.61 6.58 14.49
C PHE A 189 -9.05 7.09 14.35
N THR A 190 -9.63 7.04 13.14
CA THR A 190 -11.02 7.46 12.96
C THR A 190 -12.00 6.61 13.79
N LEU A 191 -12.93 7.25 14.46
CA LEU A 191 -14.02 6.57 15.16
C LEU A 191 -15.24 6.28 14.27
N SER A 192 -15.21 6.75 13.01
CA SER A 192 -16.33 6.67 12.05
C SER A 192 -16.34 5.39 11.24
N LYS A 193 -15.82 4.28 11.77
CA LYS A 193 -15.84 2.97 11.10
C LYS A 193 -17.27 2.44 10.98
N LYS A 194 -17.54 1.77 9.85
CA LYS A 194 -18.85 1.13 9.57
C LYS A 194 -18.64 -0.34 9.27
N LYS A 195 -19.50 -1.19 9.82
CA LYS A 195 -19.51 -2.63 9.52
C LYS A 195 -19.81 -2.87 8.02
N GLY A 196 -19.20 -3.90 7.45
CA GLY A 196 -19.47 -4.31 6.09
C GLY A 196 -18.33 -5.04 5.42
N LYS A 197 -18.44 -5.20 4.09
CA LYS A 197 -17.49 -5.94 3.27
C LYS A 197 -16.93 -5.03 2.19
N ALA A 198 -15.69 -4.59 2.39
CA ALA A 198 -14.99 -3.74 1.44
C ALA A 198 -14.63 -4.54 0.16
N LYS A 199 -14.73 -3.90 -0.98
CA LYS A 199 -14.35 -4.46 -2.27
C LYS A 199 -13.02 -3.89 -2.73
N ILE A 200 -12.13 -4.78 -3.16
CA ILE A 200 -10.88 -4.46 -3.82
C ILE A 200 -10.91 -5.10 -5.19
N LYS A 201 -10.96 -4.31 -6.25
CA LYS A 201 -11.03 -4.79 -7.62
C LYS A 201 -9.71 -4.54 -8.33
N ILE A 202 -9.08 -5.62 -8.75
CA ILE A 202 -7.87 -5.64 -9.55
C ILE A 202 -8.31 -5.54 -11.02
N LEU A 203 -7.76 -4.55 -11.72
CA LEU A 203 -8.09 -4.30 -13.12
C LEU A 203 -7.00 -4.86 -14.05
N PRO A 204 -7.29 -5.02 -15.36
CA PRO A 204 -6.29 -5.43 -16.33
C PRO A 204 -5.05 -4.56 -16.29
N ALA A 205 -3.88 -5.18 -16.39
CA ALA A 205 -2.61 -4.49 -16.32
C ALA A 205 -2.41 -3.55 -17.53
N ILE A 206 -1.89 -2.35 -17.27
CA ILE A 206 -1.40 -1.43 -18.29
C ILE A 206 0.00 -1.92 -18.70
N ALA A 207 0.19 -2.22 -19.98
CA ALA A 207 1.44 -2.71 -20.51
C ALA A 207 2.56 -1.66 -20.38
N PRO A 208 3.84 -2.05 -20.26
CA PRO A 208 4.97 -1.12 -20.30
C PRO A 208 5.16 -0.53 -21.71
N GLY A 209 5.88 0.60 -21.79
CA GLY A 209 6.29 1.20 -23.07
C GLY A 209 5.40 2.31 -23.60
N LEU A 210 4.34 2.68 -22.91
CA LEU A 210 3.55 3.86 -23.24
C LEU A 210 4.32 5.14 -22.87
N ASP A 211 4.03 6.24 -23.56
CA ASP A 211 4.48 7.53 -23.07
C ASP A 211 3.79 7.92 -21.73
N SER A 212 4.36 8.90 -21.06
CA SER A 212 3.87 9.28 -19.71
C SER A 212 2.44 9.83 -19.72
N GLU A 213 2.02 10.49 -20.78
CA GLU A 213 0.70 11.08 -20.88
C GLU A 213 -0.35 10.00 -21.12
N GLU A 214 -0.11 9.12 -22.08
CA GLU A 214 -0.99 8.00 -22.38
C GLU A 214 -1.13 7.06 -21.16
N PHE A 215 -0.01 6.74 -20.49
CA PHE A 215 -0.04 5.95 -19.25
C PHE A 215 -0.91 6.60 -18.18
N MET A 216 -0.73 7.90 -17.92
CA MET A 216 -1.51 8.62 -16.92
C MET A 216 -3.00 8.68 -17.27
N ASN A 217 -3.34 8.87 -18.54
CA ASN A 217 -4.73 8.88 -19.01
C ASN A 217 -5.39 7.50 -18.81
N ARG A 218 -4.69 6.40 -19.16
CA ARG A 218 -5.20 5.03 -18.92
C ARG A 218 -5.36 4.73 -17.43
N LEU A 219 -4.42 5.15 -16.60
CA LEU A 219 -4.50 4.96 -15.16
C LEU A 219 -5.65 5.76 -14.54
N LEU A 220 -5.85 7.00 -15.01
CA LEU A 220 -6.96 7.85 -14.57
C LEU A 220 -8.31 7.24 -14.97
N ALA A 221 -8.45 6.77 -16.20
CA ALA A 221 -9.65 6.07 -16.67
C ALA A 221 -9.93 4.81 -15.84
N ALA A 222 -8.90 4.03 -15.50
CA ALA A 222 -9.04 2.87 -14.63
C ALA A 222 -9.57 3.26 -13.24
N PHE A 223 -9.10 4.37 -12.66
CA PHE A 223 -9.53 4.82 -11.32
C PHE A 223 -10.94 5.43 -11.30
N GLN A 224 -11.49 5.78 -12.45
CA GLN A 224 -12.89 6.21 -12.57
C GLN A 224 -13.86 5.02 -12.59
N SER A 225 -13.38 3.79 -12.79
CA SER A 225 -14.21 2.60 -12.68
C SER A 225 -14.54 2.32 -11.21
N GLN A 226 -15.78 1.91 -10.96
CA GLN A 226 -16.19 1.52 -9.60
C GLN A 226 -15.74 0.09 -9.28
N PRO A 227 -15.45 -0.21 -8.00
CA PRO A 227 -15.11 -1.54 -7.54
C PRO A 227 -16.27 -2.53 -7.56
#